data_e14b10e9f901cd93b67e6e04dfc88560
#
_entry.id   e14b10e9f901cd93b67e6e04dfc88560
#
_cell.length_a   1.000
_cell.length_b   1.000
_cell.length_c   1.000
_cell.angle_alpha   90.00
_cell.angle_beta   90.00
_cell.angle_gamma   90.00
#
_symmetry.space_group_name_H-M   'P 1'
#
loop_
_entity.id
_entity.type
_entity.pdbx_description
1 polymer ?
#
loop_
_entity_poly.entity_id
_entity_poly.type
_entity_poly.pdbx_seq_one_letter_code
_entity_poly.pdbx_strand_id
1 'polypeptide(L)'
;MARSIGCAVMVVGDERQAQSGQLLVRLLEEAGHNITQDRTIKPDGLQIKGELAMLTQSQSSQAIFFTGRTGNALRDPIGDAVRQQLDRRLDGFGDLLRSLLYQEQGSRAMLAQGVAGSIERKLVFCLPGDLNTIEIAMGKLVLPELEYLLNQLTPRA
;
A
#
# COMPACT_ATOMS: atom_id res chain seq x y z
N MET A 1 5.04 3.46 -23.83
CA MET A 1 5.16 4.41 -22.72
C MET A 1 4.31 3.94 -21.55
N ALA A 2 4.86 4.08 -20.35
CA ALA A 2 4.15 3.68 -19.14
C ALA A 2 2.98 4.62 -18.87
N ARG A 3 1.88 4.05 -18.46
CA ARG A 3 0.68 4.78 -18.09
C ARG A 3 0.90 5.51 -16.75
N SER A 4 0.48 6.78 -16.68
CA SER A 4 0.46 7.51 -15.42
C SER A 4 -0.77 7.10 -14.63
N ILE A 5 -0.56 6.66 -13.39
CA ILE A 5 -1.64 6.17 -12.53
C ILE A 5 -1.85 7.15 -11.39
N GLY A 6 -3.11 7.46 -11.11
CA GLY A 6 -3.46 8.30 -9.97
C GLY A 6 -3.36 7.50 -8.67
N CYS A 7 -2.52 7.98 -7.76
CA CYS A 7 -2.18 7.28 -6.53
C CYS A 7 -2.54 8.11 -5.31
N ALA A 8 -3.26 7.51 -4.37
CA ALA A 8 -3.55 8.12 -3.08
C ALA A 8 -2.60 7.52 -2.03
N VAL A 9 -2.01 8.37 -1.21
CA VAL A 9 -1.10 7.95 -0.14
C VAL A 9 -1.71 8.35 1.20
N MET A 10 -1.98 7.34 2.02
CA MET A 10 -2.54 7.50 3.36
C MET A 10 -1.50 7.06 4.38
N VAL A 11 -1.03 8.00 5.18
CA VAL A 11 -0.09 7.70 6.26
C VAL A 11 -0.88 7.55 7.55
N VAL A 12 -0.74 6.40 8.18
CA VAL A 12 -1.46 6.09 9.41
C VAL A 12 -0.54 6.30 10.60
N GLY A 13 -0.92 7.21 11.48
CA GLY A 13 -0.13 7.54 12.66
C GLY A 13 -0.10 9.04 12.92
N ASP A 14 1.07 9.55 13.23
CA ASP A 14 1.29 10.97 13.50
C ASP A 14 2.54 11.45 12.77
N GLU A 15 3.12 12.59 13.21
CA GLU A 15 4.29 13.19 12.57
C GLU A 15 5.50 12.25 12.48
N ARG A 16 5.59 11.26 13.37
CA ARG A 16 6.71 10.32 13.37
C ARG A 16 6.71 9.42 12.12
N GLN A 17 5.56 9.26 11.47
CA GLN A 17 5.43 8.46 10.26
C GLN A 17 5.50 9.28 8.99
N ALA A 18 5.73 10.59 9.08
CA ALA A 18 5.71 11.48 7.91
C ALA A 18 6.72 11.08 6.84
N GLN A 19 7.90 10.61 7.25
CA GLN A 19 8.95 10.20 6.29
C GLN A 19 8.51 9.04 5.40
N SER A 20 7.71 8.14 5.94
CA SER A 20 7.18 7.00 5.15
C SER A 20 6.32 7.48 4.01
N GLY A 21 5.42 8.42 4.29
CA GLY A 21 4.56 9.01 3.28
C GLY A 21 5.35 9.80 2.25
N GLN A 22 6.32 10.59 2.68
CA GLN A 22 7.17 11.37 1.80
C GLN A 22 7.95 10.49 0.85
N LEU A 23 8.48 9.37 1.35
CA LEU A 23 9.20 8.41 0.52
C LEU A 23 8.28 7.79 -0.53
N LEU A 24 7.08 7.36 -0.14
CA LEU A 24 6.12 6.80 -1.08
C LEU A 24 5.77 7.80 -2.19
N VAL A 25 5.46 9.03 -1.81
CA VAL A 25 5.13 10.07 -2.79
C VAL A 25 6.27 10.26 -3.77
N ARG A 26 7.50 10.37 -3.26
CA ARG A 26 8.68 10.56 -4.10
C ARG A 26 8.86 9.40 -5.09
N LEU A 27 8.78 8.17 -4.59
CA LEU A 27 8.99 6.99 -5.43
C LEU A 27 7.92 6.88 -6.53
N LEU A 28 6.67 7.19 -6.20
CA LEU A 28 5.58 7.18 -7.17
C LEU A 28 5.76 8.26 -8.22
N GLU A 29 6.10 9.47 -7.81
CA GLU A 29 6.31 10.58 -8.74
C GLU A 29 7.51 10.35 -9.65
N GLU A 30 8.61 9.84 -9.10
CA GLU A 30 9.79 9.50 -9.91
C GLU A 30 9.49 8.43 -10.95
N ALA A 31 8.51 7.56 -10.68
CA ALA A 31 8.09 6.53 -11.62
C ALA A 31 7.06 7.04 -12.65
N GLY A 32 6.68 8.31 -12.58
CA GLY A 32 5.79 8.91 -13.56
C GLY A 32 4.32 8.91 -13.18
N HIS A 33 3.99 8.53 -11.94
CA HIS A 33 2.61 8.53 -11.47
C HIS A 33 2.27 9.86 -10.81
N ASN A 34 0.97 10.14 -10.68
CA ASN A 34 0.55 11.38 -10.04
C ASN A 34 -0.12 11.10 -8.69
N ILE A 35 0.12 11.98 -7.74
CA ILE A 35 -0.45 11.86 -6.40
C ILE A 35 -1.78 12.59 -6.37
N THR A 36 -2.84 11.86 -6.10
CA THR A 36 -4.19 12.42 -6.03
C THR A 36 -4.53 12.89 -4.63
N GLN A 37 -4.04 12.19 -3.62
CA GLN A 37 -4.20 12.55 -2.22
C GLN A 37 -2.97 12.12 -1.44
N ASP A 38 -2.64 12.91 -0.42
CA ASP A 38 -1.52 12.64 0.48
C ASP A 38 -1.94 13.15 1.85
N ARG A 39 -2.40 12.24 2.71
CA ARG A 39 -2.97 12.61 4.00
C ARG A 39 -2.46 11.70 5.11
N THR A 40 -2.46 12.25 6.33
CA THR A 40 -2.17 11.50 7.55
C THR A 40 -3.46 11.28 8.31
N ILE A 41 -3.71 10.05 8.70
CA ILE A 41 -4.92 9.67 9.42
C ILE A 41 -4.55 8.91 10.70
N LYS A 42 -5.47 8.90 11.65
CA LYS A 42 -5.25 8.23 12.94
C LYS A 42 -5.28 6.72 12.78
N PRO A 43 -4.53 5.98 13.63
CA PRO A 43 -4.49 4.51 13.59
C PRO A 43 -5.74 3.89 14.22
N ASP A 44 -6.88 4.20 13.66
CA ASP A 44 -8.19 3.74 14.11
C ASP A 44 -8.84 2.98 12.94
N GLY A 45 -9.22 1.73 13.19
CA GLY A 45 -9.79 0.87 12.18
C GLY A 45 -11.02 1.46 11.49
N LEU A 46 -11.89 2.14 12.24
CA LEU A 46 -13.07 2.78 11.66
C LEU A 46 -12.67 3.92 10.72
N GLN A 47 -11.68 4.70 11.10
CA GLN A 47 -11.21 5.80 10.27
C GLN A 47 -10.53 5.28 9.00
N ILE A 48 -9.74 4.21 9.12
CA ILE A 48 -9.10 3.60 7.96
C ILE A 48 -10.17 3.07 6.99
N LYS A 49 -11.19 2.39 7.50
CA LYS A 49 -12.28 1.89 6.68
C LYS A 49 -13.05 3.01 6.00
N GLY A 50 -13.30 4.11 6.71
CA GLY A 50 -13.99 5.27 6.17
C GLY A 50 -13.20 5.93 5.04
N GLU A 51 -11.89 6.09 5.24
CA GLU A 51 -11.03 6.65 4.21
C GLU A 51 -10.98 5.76 2.96
N LEU A 52 -10.88 4.45 3.16
CA LEU A 52 -10.87 3.51 2.06
C LEU A 52 -12.18 3.57 1.29
N ALA A 53 -13.31 3.64 1.99
CA ALA A 53 -14.63 3.75 1.34
C ALA A 53 -14.72 5.01 0.49
N MET A 54 -14.22 6.15 0.99
CA MET A 54 -14.20 7.39 0.22
C MET A 54 -13.31 7.28 -1.01
N LEU A 55 -12.13 6.67 -0.87
CA LEU A 55 -11.19 6.53 -1.97
C LEU A 55 -11.71 5.59 -3.06
N THR A 56 -12.51 4.59 -2.72
CA THR A 56 -13.11 3.72 -3.72
C THR A 56 -14.12 4.45 -4.60
N GLN A 57 -14.65 5.57 -4.14
CA GLN A 57 -15.55 6.40 -4.92
C GLN A 57 -14.81 7.44 -5.76
N SER A 58 -13.53 7.65 -5.54
CA SER A 58 -12.75 8.65 -6.27
C SER A 58 -12.41 8.16 -7.66
N GLN A 59 -12.75 8.93 -8.66
CA GLN A 59 -12.43 8.57 -10.05
C GLN A 59 -10.97 8.83 -10.40
N SER A 60 -10.32 9.70 -9.66
CA SER A 60 -8.93 10.08 -9.95
C SER A 60 -7.91 9.14 -9.31
N SER A 61 -8.28 8.42 -8.26
CA SER A 61 -7.37 7.51 -7.56
C SER A 61 -7.60 6.08 -8.04
N GLN A 62 -6.57 5.48 -8.63
CA GLN A 62 -6.64 4.12 -9.15
C GLN A 62 -5.86 3.14 -8.28
N ALA A 63 -4.86 3.62 -7.58
CA ALA A 63 -4.08 2.84 -6.63
C ALA A 63 -4.05 3.57 -5.29
N ILE A 64 -4.24 2.83 -4.22
CA ILE A 64 -4.34 3.38 -2.87
C ILE A 64 -3.24 2.74 -2.03
N PHE A 65 -2.43 3.57 -1.38
CA PHE A 65 -1.32 3.12 -0.56
C PHE A 65 -1.54 3.55 0.88
N PHE A 66 -1.52 2.57 1.78
CA PHE A 66 -1.50 2.82 3.22
C PHE A 66 -0.13 2.44 3.75
N THR A 67 0.44 3.28 4.59
CA THR A 67 1.69 2.98 5.28
C THR A 67 1.70 3.70 6.62
N GLY A 68 2.75 3.47 7.38
CA GLY A 68 2.97 4.13 8.63
C GLY A 68 3.00 3.16 9.78
N ARG A 69 2.17 3.39 10.75
CA ARG A 69 2.16 2.61 11.97
C ARG A 69 1.44 1.28 11.76
N THR A 70 2.05 0.42 10.96
CA THR A 70 1.62 -0.96 10.84
C THR A 70 2.14 -1.68 12.07
N GLY A 71 1.29 -2.23 12.86
CA GLY A 71 1.72 -2.94 14.04
C GLY A 71 2.67 -4.08 13.74
N ASN A 72 3.06 -4.79 14.76
CA ASN A 72 3.77 -6.06 14.63
C ASN A 72 2.76 -7.16 14.27
N ALA A 73 3.22 -8.40 14.26
CA ALA A 73 2.37 -9.55 13.91
C ALA A 73 1.12 -9.68 14.78
N LEU A 74 1.12 -9.10 15.98
CA LEU A 74 0.00 -9.17 16.91
C LEU A 74 -1.02 -8.05 16.69
N ARG A 75 -0.59 -6.94 16.11
CA ARG A 75 -1.45 -5.78 15.86
C ARG A 75 -1.09 -5.14 14.54
N ASP A 76 -2.01 -5.20 13.62
CA ASP A 76 -1.86 -4.55 12.31
C ASP A 76 -3.19 -3.87 11.97
N PRO A 77 -3.48 -2.72 12.58
CA PRO A 77 -4.77 -2.06 12.38
C PRO A 77 -5.01 -1.68 10.92
N ILE A 78 -3.97 -1.36 10.18
CA ILE A 78 -4.10 -1.04 8.77
C ILE A 78 -4.47 -2.29 7.98
N GLY A 79 -3.63 -3.32 8.07
CA GLY A 79 -3.84 -4.56 7.34
C GLY A 79 -5.16 -5.24 7.68
N ASP A 80 -5.51 -5.29 8.95
CA ASP A 80 -6.76 -5.90 9.37
C ASP A 80 -7.98 -5.18 8.81
N ALA A 81 -7.97 -3.84 8.87
CA ALA A 81 -9.08 -3.05 8.35
C ALA A 81 -9.20 -3.18 6.82
N VAL A 82 -8.07 -3.17 6.11
CA VAL A 82 -8.08 -3.25 4.65
C VAL A 82 -8.46 -4.63 4.16
N ARG A 83 -7.91 -5.70 4.76
CA ARG A 83 -8.23 -7.08 4.32
C ARG A 83 -9.71 -7.34 4.30
N GLN A 84 -10.45 -6.81 5.28
CA GLN A 84 -11.89 -7.01 5.38
C GLN A 84 -12.66 -6.37 4.24
N GLN A 85 -12.09 -5.40 3.56
CA GLN A 85 -12.74 -4.65 2.50
C GLN A 85 -12.36 -5.12 1.09
N LEU A 86 -11.32 -5.93 0.96
CA LEU A 86 -10.84 -6.34 -0.35
C LEU A 86 -11.81 -7.32 -1.03
N ASP A 87 -12.07 -7.08 -2.29
CA ASP A 87 -12.81 -8.02 -3.14
C ASP A 87 -11.93 -9.19 -3.53
N ARG A 88 -10.67 -8.90 -3.82
CA ARG A 88 -9.67 -9.91 -4.16
C ARG A 88 -8.40 -9.64 -3.39
N ARG A 89 -7.78 -10.70 -2.90
CA ARG A 89 -6.49 -10.61 -2.21
C ARG A 89 -5.38 -10.97 -3.16
N LEU A 90 -4.27 -10.26 -3.03
CA LEU A 90 -3.02 -10.56 -3.72
C LEU A 90 -2.02 -11.05 -2.66
N ASP A 91 -2.23 -12.30 -2.21
CA ASP A 91 -1.42 -12.85 -1.11
C ASP A 91 0.04 -13.00 -1.48
N GLY A 92 0.34 -13.19 -2.77
CA GLY A 92 1.71 -13.26 -3.26
C GLY A 92 2.55 -12.03 -2.96
N PHE A 93 1.91 -10.88 -2.80
CA PHE A 93 2.64 -9.65 -2.45
C PHE A 93 3.33 -9.82 -1.09
N GLY A 94 2.59 -10.22 -0.07
CA GLY A 94 3.16 -10.44 1.27
C GLY A 94 4.20 -11.56 1.28
N ASP A 95 3.94 -12.62 0.55
CA ASP A 95 4.87 -13.74 0.45
C ASP A 95 6.21 -13.31 -0.17
N LEU A 96 6.17 -12.59 -1.28
CA LEU A 96 7.38 -12.11 -1.94
C LEU A 96 8.09 -11.05 -1.10
N LEU A 97 7.34 -10.18 -0.45
CA LEU A 97 7.93 -9.18 0.43
C LEU A 97 8.71 -9.84 1.56
N ARG A 98 8.11 -10.82 2.23
CA ARG A 98 8.80 -11.54 3.31
C ARG A 98 10.02 -12.28 2.79
N SER A 99 9.94 -12.86 1.60
CA SER A 99 11.09 -13.53 0.99
C SER A 99 12.25 -12.56 0.74
N LEU A 100 11.94 -11.36 0.25
CA LEU A 100 12.97 -10.34 0.03
C LEU A 100 13.55 -9.84 1.34
N LEU A 101 12.71 -9.63 2.34
CA LEU A 101 13.16 -9.16 3.66
C LEU A 101 13.97 -10.23 4.40
N TYR A 102 13.70 -11.50 4.14
CA TYR A 102 14.47 -12.58 4.73
C TYR A 102 15.96 -12.47 4.41
N GLN A 103 16.29 -12.02 3.22
CA GLN A 103 17.69 -11.86 2.80
C GLN A 103 18.43 -10.81 3.62
N GLU A 104 17.72 -9.84 4.19
CA GLU A 104 18.32 -8.77 4.99
C GLU A 104 18.14 -8.97 6.48
N GLN A 105 17.01 -9.51 6.91
CA GLN A 105 16.64 -9.59 8.32
C GLN A 105 16.64 -11.01 8.88
N GLY A 106 16.80 -12.01 7.99
CA GLY A 106 16.70 -13.41 8.40
C GLY A 106 15.29 -13.75 8.85
N SER A 107 15.18 -14.62 9.84
CA SER A 107 13.90 -15.16 10.30
C SER A 107 12.95 -14.12 10.86
N ARG A 108 13.43 -12.93 11.25
CA ARG A 108 12.55 -11.85 11.69
C ARG A 108 11.59 -11.39 10.59
N ALA A 109 11.91 -11.66 9.33
CA ALA A 109 11.05 -11.32 8.22
C ALA A 109 9.66 -11.98 8.33
N MET A 110 9.54 -13.07 9.08
CA MET A 110 8.22 -13.70 9.27
C MET A 110 7.22 -12.78 9.98
N LEU A 111 7.69 -11.74 10.66
CA LEU A 111 6.83 -10.77 11.33
C LEU A 111 6.37 -9.65 10.40
N ALA A 112 6.95 -9.52 9.23
CA ALA A 112 6.61 -8.44 8.32
C ALA A 112 5.19 -8.60 7.79
N GLN A 113 4.44 -7.50 7.81
CA GLN A 113 3.07 -7.46 7.33
C GLN A 113 3.00 -6.65 6.05
N GLY A 114 2.43 -7.23 5.03
CA GLY A 114 2.16 -6.54 3.78
C GLY A 114 0.86 -7.07 3.22
N VAL A 115 -0.01 -6.18 2.82
CA VAL A 115 -1.32 -6.54 2.27
C VAL A 115 -1.47 -5.90 0.93
N ALA A 116 -1.98 -6.64 -0.03
CA ALA A 116 -2.33 -6.10 -1.33
C ALA A 116 -3.56 -6.79 -1.87
N GLY A 117 -4.27 -6.10 -2.73
CA GLY A 117 -5.45 -6.64 -3.38
C GLY A 117 -6.19 -5.57 -4.15
N SER A 118 -7.43 -5.88 -4.45
CA SER A 118 -8.28 -4.93 -5.16
C SER A 118 -9.63 -4.77 -4.48
N ILE A 119 -10.19 -3.59 -4.65
CA ILE A 119 -11.55 -3.30 -4.26
C ILE A 119 -12.18 -2.54 -5.43
N GLU A 120 -13.26 -3.09 -5.98
CA GLU A 120 -13.88 -2.57 -7.20
C GLU A 120 -12.84 -2.43 -8.32
N ARG A 121 -12.51 -1.21 -8.73
CA ARG A 121 -11.58 -0.96 -9.83
C ARG A 121 -10.25 -0.38 -9.34
N LYS A 122 -9.94 -0.60 -8.07
CA LYS A 122 -8.77 0.01 -7.47
C LYS A 122 -7.86 -1.03 -6.87
N LEU A 123 -6.56 -0.79 -6.98
CA LEU A 123 -5.56 -1.55 -6.25
C LEU A 123 -5.34 -0.93 -4.89
N VAL A 124 -5.11 -1.77 -3.89
CA VAL A 124 -4.82 -1.31 -2.54
C VAL A 124 -3.57 -2.02 -2.06
N PHE A 125 -2.63 -1.25 -1.53
CA PHE A 125 -1.40 -1.76 -0.94
C PHE A 125 -1.24 -1.22 0.46
N CYS A 126 -0.90 -2.09 1.40
CA CYS A 126 -0.54 -1.71 2.76
C CYS A 126 0.90 -2.11 2.98
N LEU A 127 1.75 -1.13 3.26
CA LEU A 127 3.18 -1.34 3.40
C LEU A 127 3.62 -1.04 4.83
N PRO A 128 4.54 -1.85 5.40
CA PRO A 128 5.17 -1.48 6.66
C PRO A 128 5.82 -0.11 6.55
N GLY A 129 5.84 0.65 7.66
CA GLY A 129 6.34 2.02 7.64
C GLY A 129 7.85 2.18 7.70
N ASP A 130 8.58 1.09 7.72
CA ASP A 130 10.04 1.11 7.69
C ASP A 130 10.52 1.55 6.30
N LEU A 131 11.39 2.56 6.25
CA LEU A 131 11.82 3.16 4.99
C LEU A 131 12.50 2.15 4.07
N ASN A 132 13.35 1.30 4.62
CA ASN A 132 14.04 0.29 3.82
C ASN A 132 13.04 -0.70 3.20
N THR A 133 12.03 -1.11 3.98
CA THR A 133 10.99 -2.02 3.50
C THR A 133 10.17 -1.37 2.38
N ILE A 134 9.85 -0.09 2.53
CA ILE A 134 9.11 0.64 1.50
C ILE A 134 9.91 0.67 0.19
N GLU A 135 11.21 0.96 0.26
CA GLU A 135 12.05 0.97 -0.93
C GLU A 135 12.09 -0.39 -1.62
N ILE A 136 12.23 -1.46 -0.84
CA ILE A 136 12.24 -2.81 -1.39
C ILE A 136 10.90 -3.15 -2.02
N ALA A 137 9.81 -2.93 -1.29
CA ALA A 137 8.48 -3.26 -1.78
C ALA A 137 8.13 -2.48 -3.04
N MET A 138 8.37 -1.18 -3.04
CA MET A 138 8.04 -0.34 -4.19
C MET A 138 8.94 -0.65 -5.38
N GLY A 139 10.25 -0.73 -5.17
CA GLY A 139 11.21 -0.92 -6.25
C GLY A 139 11.17 -2.29 -6.89
N LYS A 140 10.95 -3.33 -6.11
CA LYS A 140 11.02 -4.70 -6.59
C LYS A 140 9.68 -5.36 -6.89
N LEU A 141 8.60 -4.91 -6.25
CA LEU A 141 7.30 -5.57 -6.38
C LEU A 141 6.23 -4.68 -6.98
N VAL A 142 6.06 -3.47 -6.45
CA VAL A 142 4.91 -2.64 -6.83
C VAL A 142 5.13 -1.90 -8.15
N LEU A 143 6.17 -1.08 -8.22
CA LEU A 143 6.38 -0.22 -9.40
C LEU A 143 6.59 -1.00 -10.69
N PRO A 144 7.35 -2.10 -10.70
CA PRO A 144 7.51 -2.87 -11.94
C PRO A 144 6.21 -3.45 -12.47
N GLU A 145 5.22 -3.69 -11.60
CA GLU A 145 4.01 -4.43 -11.96
C GLU A 145 2.72 -3.63 -11.82
N LEU A 146 2.80 -2.36 -11.41
CA LEU A 146 1.60 -1.60 -11.03
C LEU A 146 0.58 -1.52 -12.16
N GLU A 147 1.00 -1.18 -13.35
CA GLU A 147 0.09 -1.09 -14.50
C GLU A 147 -0.51 -2.45 -14.85
N TYR A 148 0.33 -3.48 -14.90
CA TYR A 148 -0.13 -4.84 -15.18
C TYR A 148 -1.15 -5.31 -14.15
N LEU A 149 -0.85 -5.11 -12.87
CA LEU A 149 -1.74 -5.52 -11.79
C LEU A 149 -3.08 -4.77 -11.86
N LEU A 150 -3.03 -3.48 -12.17
CA LEU A 150 -4.26 -2.70 -12.29
C LEU A 150 -5.17 -3.28 -13.38
N ASN A 151 -4.58 -3.69 -14.50
CA ASN A 151 -5.34 -4.28 -15.59
C ASN A 151 -5.87 -5.68 -15.27
N GLN A 152 -5.14 -6.45 -14.45
CA GLN A 152 -5.51 -7.83 -14.14
C GLN A 152 -6.52 -7.94 -12.98
N LEU A 153 -6.37 -7.09 -11.97
CA LEU A 153 -7.14 -7.23 -10.72
C LEU A 153 -8.36 -6.33 -10.66
N THR A 154 -8.53 -5.43 -11.63
CA THR A 154 -9.70 -4.56 -11.66
C THR A 154 -10.63 -5.02 -12.80
N PRO A 155 -11.95 -5.10 -12.55
CA PRO A 155 -12.87 -5.50 -13.61
C PRO A 155 -12.89 -4.46 -14.74
N ARG A 156 -12.97 -4.95 -15.96
CA ARG A 156 -13.12 -4.07 -17.12
C ARG A 156 -14.59 -3.64 -17.23
N ALA A 157 -14.77 -2.41 -17.61
CA ALA A 157 -16.11 -1.89 -17.86
C ALA A 157 -16.69 -2.51 -19.14
#